data_b144b32da195e29402bab21980f77c94
#
_entry.id   b144b32da195e29402bab21980f77c94
#
_cell.length_a   1.000
_cell.length_b   1.000
_cell.length_c   1.000
_cell.angle_alpha   90.00
_cell.angle_beta   90.00
_cell.angle_gamma   90.00
#
_symmetry.space_group_name_H-M   'P 1'
#
loop_
_entity.id
_entity.type
_entity.pdbx_description
1 polymer ?
#
loop_
_entity_poly.entity_id
_entity_poly.type
_entity_poly.pdbx_seq_one_letter_code
_entity_poly.pdbx_strand_id
1 'polypeptide(L)'
;PYAEWLYSAERTANQVTLVEQENTGYYVVLFQSRDDNSYHTVSARHILIKAADSDNDGTYSDDDKQKAKASIDDVYERWMQSDQTEDDFAQLANSFSQDSGSNTKGGLYEHIYKGQMVQEFNDFCFDPARQPGDVSIVFNESDSYCGYHLVYFVGQGERYCDYLADQALRSADFEKWESTFFDDWSATELNGMKYVG
;
A
#
# COMPACT_ATOMS: atom_id res chain seq x y z
N PRO A 1 -5.86 -23.49 -1.22
CA PRO A 1 -5.69 -24.87 -1.69
C PRO A 1 -4.25 -25.21 -2.10
N TYR A 2 -3.41 -24.24 -2.56
CA TYR A 2 -2.04 -24.45 -3.03
C TYR A 2 -0.94 -24.03 -2.03
N ALA A 3 -1.28 -23.50 -0.86
CA ALA A 3 -0.31 -22.97 0.10
C ALA A 3 0.70 -24.05 0.57
N GLU A 4 0.21 -25.24 0.93
CA GLU A 4 1.06 -26.36 1.36
C GLU A 4 2.10 -26.73 0.28
N TRP A 5 1.67 -26.77 -0.99
CA TRP A 5 2.57 -27.01 -2.10
C TRP A 5 3.60 -25.89 -2.27
N LEU A 6 3.18 -24.62 -2.20
CA LEU A 6 4.07 -23.45 -2.34
C LEU A 6 5.14 -23.39 -1.23
N TYR A 7 4.74 -23.69 0.01
CA TYR A 7 5.63 -23.57 1.17
C TYR A 7 6.49 -24.80 1.43
N SER A 8 6.34 -25.88 0.65
CA SER A 8 7.23 -27.06 0.76
C SER A 8 8.70 -26.67 0.56
N ALA A 9 9.59 -27.07 1.47
CA ALA A 9 11.01 -26.74 1.43
C ALA A 9 11.72 -27.25 0.15
N GLU A 10 11.14 -28.24 -0.52
CA GLU A 10 11.69 -28.87 -1.73
C GLU A 10 11.37 -28.12 -3.03
N ARG A 11 10.60 -27.00 -2.96
CA ARG A 11 10.26 -26.25 -4.17
C ARG A 11 11.48 -25.58 -4.79
N THR A 12 11.61 -25.76 -6.09
CA THR A 12 12.63 -25.10 -6.92
C THR A 12 11.96 -24.27 -8.02
N ALA A 13 12.66 -23.25 -8.49
CA ALA A 13 12.15 -22.35 -9.52
C ALA A 13 11.64 -23.11 -10.77
N ASN A 14 10.58 -22.60 -11.36
CA ASN A 14 9.89 -23.13 -12.54
C ASN A 14 9.13 -24.46 -12.33
N GLN A 15 8.99 -24.94 -11.09
CA GLN A 15 8.06 -26.04 -10.84
C GLN A 15 6.60 -25.56 -10.99
N VAL A 16 5.78 -26.41 -11.61
CA VAL A 16 4.37 -26.14 -11.86
C VAL A 16 3.52 -27.24 -11.24
N THR A 17 2.37 -26.87 -10.70
CA THR A 17 1.33 -27.81 -10.29
C THR A 17 -0.04 -27.37 -10.74
N LEU A 18 -0.95 -28.33 -10.84
CA LEU A 18 -2.38 -28.12 -11.02
C LEU A 18 -3.08 -28.50 -9.72
N VAL A 19 -3.81 -27.57 -9.15
CA VAL A 19 -4.58 -27.78 -7.90
C VAL A 19 -6.05 -27.57 -8.20
N GLU A 20 -6.87 -28.57 -7.90
CA GLU A 20 -8.32 -28.48 -7.95
C GLU A 20 -8.86 -27.96 -6.62
N GLN A 21 -9.78 -26.98 -6.69
CA GLN A 21 -10.59 -26.55 -5.56
C GLN A 21 -12.03 -26.85 -5.85
N GLU A 22 -12.60 -27.75 -5.06
CA GLU A 22 -14.00 -28.18 -5.20
C GLU A 22 -14.95 -26.98 -5.27
N ASN A 23 -15.88 -27.00 -6.20
CA ASN A 23 -16.87 -25.95 -6.48
C ASN A 23 -16.31 -24.57 -6.92
N THR A 24 -15.00 -24.45 -7.13
CA THR A 24 -14.37 -23.18 -7.56
C THR A 24 -13.70 -23.32 -8.91
N GLY A 25 -12.91 -24.42 -9.13
CA GLY A 25 -12.18 -24.65 -10.38
C GLY A 25 -10.74 -25.14 -10.17
N TYR A 26 -9.89 -24.82 -11.12
CA TYR A 26 -8.52 -25.29 -11.14
C TYR A 26 -7.54 -24.10 -11.09
N TYR A 27 -6.47 -24.27 -10.31
CA TYR A 27 -5.34 -23.34 -10.26
C TYR A 27 -4.12 -23.96 -10.91
N VAL A 28 -3.54 -23.29 -11.88
CA VAL A 28 -2.20 -23.59 -12.38
C VAL A 28 -1.22 -22.71 -11.63
N VAL A 29 -0.36 -23.32 -10.82
CA VAL A 29 0.56 -22.60 -9.94
C VAL A 29 1.99 -22.82 -10.40
N LEU A 30 2.68 -21.71 -10.73
CA LEU A 30 4.12 -21.71 -11.05
C LEU A 30 4.88 -21.16 -9.85
N PHE A 31 5.81 -21.95 -9.32
CA PHE A 31 6.75 -21.48 -8.30
C PHE A 31 7.90 -20.73 -8.97
N GLN A 32 8.07 -19.46 -8.66
CA GLN A 32 9.14 -18.62 -9.22
C GLN A 32 10.37 -18.60 -8.31
N SER A 33 10.21 -18.16 -7.08
CA SER A 33 11.31 -18.03 -6.12
C SER A 33 10.78 -17.95 -4.69
N ARG A 34 11.70 -18.01 -3.73
CA ARG A 34 11.47 -17.56 -2.34
C ARG A 34 12.15 -16.23 -2.15
N ASP A 35 11.46 -15.34 -1.47
CA ASP A 35 12.04 -14.13 -0.88
C ASP A 35 12.07 -14.33 0.63
N ASP A 36 13.17 -13.99 1.26
CA ASP A 36 13.33 -14.00 2.72
C ASP A 36 12.86 -12.70 3.36
N ASN A 37 12.37 -11.76 2.52
CA ASN A 37 11.94 -10.43 2.91
C ASN A 37 13.03 -9.62 3.65
N SER A 38 14.29 -9.90 3.36
CA SER A 38 15.44 -9.22 4.00
C SER A 38 15.69 -7.82 3.43
N TYR A 39 14.98 -7.41 2.37
CA TYR A 39 15.04 -6.05 1.84
C TYR A 39 14.40 -5.04 2.83
N HIS A 40 14.85 -3.78 2.75
CA HIS A 40 14.31 -2.72 3.57
C HIS A 40 12.94 -2.26 3.06
N THR A 41 12.01 -2.02 3.98
CA THR A 41 10.80 -1.22 3.69
C THR A 41 11.21 0.20 3.31
N VAL A 42 10.29 0.92 2.71
CA VAL A 42 10.50 2.33 2.39
C VAL A 42 9.36 3.19 2.93
N SER A 43 9.66 4.46 3.17
CA SER A 43 8.66 5.48 3.43
C SER A 43 8.64 6.47 2.28
N ALA A 44 7.46 6.87 1.84
CA ALA A 44 7.26 7.82 0.77
C ALA A 44 6.04 8.69 1.03
N ARG A 45 6.07 9.91 0.50
CA ARG A 45 4.88 10.75 0.37
C ARG A 45 4.43 10.75 -1.08
N HIS A 46 3.14 10.86 -1.30
CA HIS A 46 2.64 11.03 -2.66
C HIS A 46 1.44 11.96 -2.76
N ILE A 47 1.27 12.49 -3.95
CA ILE A 47 0.12 13.28 -4.38
C ILE A 47 -0.48 12.56 -5.57
N LEU A 48 -1.74 12.15 -5.46
CA LEU A 48 -2.48 11.50 -6.53
C LEU A 48 -3.40 12.52 -7.20
N ILE A 49 -3.31 12.61 -8.52
CA ILE A 49 -4.30 13.28 -9.37
C ILE A 49 -4.87 12.24 -10.33
N LYS A 50 -6.16 11.96 -10.19
CA LYS A 50 -6.88 11.02 -11.04
C LYS A 50 -7.35 11.68 -12.32
N ALA A 51 -7.30 10.94 -13.43
CA ALA A 51 -8.06 11.32 -14.62
C ALA A 51 -9.56 11.21 -14.33
N ALA A 52 -10.34 12.15 -14.82
CA ALA A 52 -11.79 12.09 -14.72
C ALA A 52 -12.34 11.37 -15.94
N ASP A 53 -13.25 10.42 -15.72
CA ASP A 53 -14.08 9.86 -16.81
C ASP A 53 -15.15 10.91 -17.13
N SER A 54 -14.85 11.79 -18.10
CA SER A 54 -15.65 13.00 -18.36
C SER A 54 -16.98 12.71 -19.06
N ASP A 55 -17.09 11.60 -19.79
CA ASP A 55 -18.29 11.18 -20.52
C ASP A 55 -19.02 9.99 -19.85
N ASN A 56 -18.47 9.47 -18.74
CA ASN A 56 -18.99 8.37 -17.94
C ASN A 56 -19.20 7.07 -18.77
N ASP A 57 -18.29 6.80 -19.70
CA ASP A 57 -18.31 5.59 -20.51
C ASP A 57 -17.52 4.42 -19.88
N GLY A 58 -16.87 4.66 -18.74
CA GLY A 58 -16.06 3.69 -18.01
C GLY A 58 -14.61 3.61 -18.51
N THR A 59 -14.21 4.52 -19.42
CA THR A 59 -12.85 4.62 -19.93
C THR A 59 -12.26 6.00 -19.71
N TYR A 60 -10.93 6.14 -19.87
CA TYR A 60 -10.26 7.43 -19.71
C TYR A 60 -9.68 7.85 -21.04
N SER A 61 -10.24 8.90 -21.64
CA SER A 61 -9.78 9.44 -22.92
C SER A 61 -8.37 10.06 -22.78
N ASP A 62 -7.70 10.27 -23.91
CA ASP A 62 -6.40 10.98 -23.92
C ASP A 62 -6.53 12.41 -23.38
N ASP A 63 -7.67 13.07 -23.60
CA ASP A 63 -7.95 14.42 -23.07
C ASP A 63 -8.08 14.38 -21.52
N ASP A 64 -8.73 13.37 -20.96
CA ASP A 64 -8.84 13.19 -19.50
C ASP A 64 -7.46 12.95 -18.87
N LYS A 65 -6.64 12.10 -19.50
CA LYS A 65 -5.26 11.84 -19.08
C LYS A 65 -4.39 13.10 -19.19
N GLN A 66 -4.52 13.89 -20.25
CA GLN A 66 -3.79 15.15 -20.41
C GLN A 66 -4.17 16.20 -19.36
N LYS A 67 -5.45 16.31 -19.01
CA LYS A 67 -5.90 17.22 -17.93
C LYS A 67 -5.32 16.82 -16.58
N ALA A 68 -5.33 15.52 -16.26
CA ALA A 68 -4.71 15.01 -15.04
C ALA A 68 -3.20 15.26 -15.03
N LYS A 69 -2.52 15.05 -16.19
CA LYS A 69 -1.09 15.33 -16.35
C LYS A 69 -0.78 16.80 -16.11
N ALA A 70 -1.51 17.71 -16.73
CA ALA A 70 -1.32 19.15 -16.55
C ALA A 70 -1.52 19.56 -15.08
N SER A 71 -2.46 18.93 -14.37
CA SER A 71 -2.72 19.22 -12.96
C SER A 71 -1.58 18.74 -12.06
N ILE A 72 -1.02 17.54 -12.30
CA ILE A 72 0.11 17.05 -11.50
C ILE A 72 1.38 17.82 -11.81
N ASP A 73 1.57 18.30 -13.06
CA ASP A 73 2.69 19.14 -13.46
C ASP A 73 2.63 20.51 -12.73
N ASP A 74 1.44 21.13 -12.59
CA ASP A 74 1.28 22.36 -11.81
C ASP A 74 1.66 22.15 -10.34
N VAL A 75 1.27 21.02 -9.75
CA VAL A 75 1.66 20.67 -8.37
C VAL A 75 3.17 20.48 -8.26
N TYR A 76 3.79 19.80 -9.22
CA TYR A 76 5.24 19.63 -9.25
C TYR A 76 5.98 20.97 -9.41
N GLU A 77 5.50 21.86 -10.27
CA GLU A 77 6.06 23.20 -10.42
C GLU A 77 5.98 24.03 -9.13
N ARG A 78 4.87 23.92 -8.39
CA ARG A 78 4.72 24.56 -7.07
C ARG A 78 5.74 24.05 -6.07
N TRP A 79 5.95 22.72 -6.04
CA TRP A 79 6.97 22.12 -5.18
C TRP A 79 8.38 22.58 -5.58
N MET A 80 8.68 22.66 -6.89
CA MET A 80 9.96 23.17 -7.39
C MET A 80 10.22 24.65 -7.05
N GLN A 81 9.16 25.43 -6.83
CA GLN A 81 9.23 26.84 -6.44
C GLN A 81 9.26 27.06 -4.91
N SER A 82 9.04 26.01 -4.12
CA SER A 82 9.15 26.03 -2.66
C SER A 82 10.60 25.78 -2.20
N ASP A 83 10.82 25.69 -0.90
CA ASP A 83 12.12 25.31 -0.34
C ASP A 83 12.47 23.82 -0.58
N GLN A 84 11.59 23.06 -1.25
CA GLN A 84 11.74 21.66 -1.61
C GLN A 84 11.98 20.75 -0.40
N THR A 85 11.40 21.09 0.72
CA THR A 85 11.44 20.28 1.93
C THR A 85 10.35 19.20 1.95
N GLU A 86 10.53 18.18 2.76
CA GLU A 86 9.49 17.17 2.98
C GLU A 86 8.19 17.80 3.52
N ASP A 87 8.29 18.85 4.35
CA ASP A 87 7.14 19.57 4.90
C ASP A 87 6.38 20.35 3.82
N ASP A 88 7.09 20.96 2.86
CA ASP A 88 6.42 21.62 1.71
C ASP A 88 5.66 20.60 0.88
N PHE A 89 6.27 19.43 0.64
CA PHE A 89 5.60 18.36 -0.08
C PHE A 89 4.34 17.88 0.67
N ALA A 90 4.43 17.72 1.99
CA ALA A 90 3.30 17.32 2.83
C ALA A 90 2.14 18.33 2.77
N GLN A 91 2.42 19.65 2.75
CA GLN A 91 1.41 20.68 2.61
C GLN A 91 0.72 20.63 1.24
N LEU A 92 1.49 20.40 0.18
CA LEU A 92 0.93 20.20 -1.17
C LEU A 92 0.06 18.94 -1.23
N ALA A 93 0.50 17.84 -0.60
CA ALA A 93 -0.29 16.62 -0.53
C ALA A 93 -1.62 16.82 0.21
N ASN A 94 -1.62 17.53 1.35
CA ASN A 94 -2.84 17.89 2.06
C ASN A 94 -3.80 18.76 1.22
N SER A 95 -3.24 19.57 0.31
CA SER A 95 -4.02 20.55 -0.46
C SER A 95 -4.54 19.99 -1.79
N PHE A 96 -3.79 19.08 -2.43
CA PHE A 96 -4.04 18.68 -3.82
C PHE A 96 -4.26 17.19 -4.00
N SER A 97 -3.81 16.33 -3.07
CA SER A 97 -3.92 14.88 -3.27
C SER A 97 -5.35 14.39 -3.21
N GLN A 98 -5.74 13.59 -4.19
CA GLN A 98 -7.02 12.88 -4.28
C GLN A 98 -6.95 11.47 -3.66
N ASP A 99 -5.84 11.13 -3.01
CA ASP A 99 -5.75 9.90 -2.24
C ASP A 99 -6.31 10.08 -0.83
N SER A 100 -7.53 9.60 -0.60
CA SER A 100 -8.21 9.70 0.70
C SER A 100 -7.53 8.92 1.83
N GLY A 101 -6.63 7.98 1.50
CA GLY A 101 -5.90 7.18 2.49
C GLY A 101 -4.75 7.95 3.16
N SER A 102 -4.19 8.96 2.48
CA SER A 102 -3.00 9.66 2.95
C SER A 102 -3.07 11.18 2.88
N ASN A 103 -4.01 11.77 2.14
CA ASN A 103 -4.06 13.24 1.92
C ASN A 103 -4.15 14.07 3.20
N THR A 104 -4.74 13.55 4.28
CA THR A 104 -4.81 14.24 5.59
C THR A 104 -3.55 14.02 6.45
N LYS A 105 -2.61 13.20 5.97
CA LYS A 105 -1.34 12.88 6.63
C LYS A 105 -0.13 13.39 5.81
N GLY A 106 -0.35 14.38 4.95
CA GLY A 106 0.69 14.88 4.05
C GLY A 106 1.14 13.87 3.01
N GLY A 107 0.25 12.98 2.57
CA GLY A 107 0.55 11.95 1.57
C GLY A 107 1.45 10.81 2.06
N LEU A 108 1.71 10.69 3.37
CA LEU A 108 2.68 9.73 3.93
C LEU A 108 2.16 8.29 3.96
N TYR A 109 2.99 7.39 3.44
CA TYR A 109 2.95 5.95 3.66
C TYR A 109 4.28 5.49 4.25
N GLU A 110 4.19 4.74 5.33
CA GLU A 110 5.35 4.13 6.01
C GLU A 110 5.33 2.61 5.83
N HIS A 111 6.49 2.00 6.00
CA HIS A 111 6.66 0.54 5.90
C HIS A 111 6.14 -0.07 4.59
N ILE A 112 6.24 0.69 3.49
CA ILE A 112 5.89 0.19 2.16
C ILE A 112 6.80 -1.01 1.85
N TYR A 113 6.19 -2.11 1.43
CA TYR A 113 6.90 -3.30 0.99
C TYR A 113 6.77 -3.51 -0.52
N LYS A 114 7.66 -4.31 -1.11
CA LYS A 114 7.67 -4.57 -2.55
C LYS A 114 6.36 -5.17 -3.02
N GLY A 115 5.77 -4.56 -4.04
CA GLY A 115 4.49 -4.99 -4.63
C GLY A 115 3.23 -4.49 -3.89
N GLN A 116 3.36 -3.66 -2.88
CA GLN A 116 2.22 -3.05 -2.19
C GLN A 116 1.58 -1.94 -3.01
N MET A 117 2.38 -1.15 -3.68
CA MET A 117 1.95 -0.03 -4.51
C MET A 117 1.86 -0.44 -5.98
N VAL A 118 1.26 0.41 -6.82
CA VAL A 118 1.28 0.22 -8.28
C VAL A 118 2.72 0.11 -8.79
N GLN A 119 2.90 -0.60 -9.90
CA GLN A 119 4.22 -1.03 -10.38
C GLN A 119 5.21 0.14 -10.51
N GLU A 120 4.82 1.22 -11.15
CA GLU A 120 5.67 2.37 -11.41
C GLU A 120 6.08 3.11 -10.12
N PHE A 121 5.18 3.16 -9.14
CA PHE A 121 5.47 3.69 -7.81
C PHE A 121 6.46 2.77 -7.06
N ASN A 122 6.20 1.45 -7.12
CA ASN A 122 7.07 0.46 -6.52
C ASN A 122 8.49 0.53 -7.11
N ASP A 123 8.61 0.58 -8.43
CA ASP A 123 9.90 0.64 -9.13
C ASP A 123 10.67 1.92 -8.78
N PHE A 124 9.97 3.05 -8.67
CA PHE A 124 10.59 4.29 -8.22
C PHE A 124 11.13 4.16 -6.79
N CYS A 125 10.34 3.66 -5.84
CA CYS A 125 10.72 3.63 -4.42
C CYS A 125 11.79 2.57 -4.11
N PHE A 126 11.83 1.46 -4.84
CA PHE A 126 12.77 0.36 -4.60
C PHE A 126 13.97 0.36 -5.54
N ASP A 127 14.16 1.42 -6.33
CA ASP A 127 15.40 1.62 -7.08
C ASP A 127 16.57 1.80 -6.08
N PRO A 128 17.63 0.97 -6.15
CA PRO A 128 18.75 1.03 -5.22
C PRO A 128 19.54 2.34 -5.29
N ALA A 129 19.39 3.12 -6.35
CA ALA A 129 20.02 4.44 -6.50
C ALA A 129 19.24 5.56 -5.80
N ARG A 130 18.03 5.31 -5.30
CA ARG A 130 17.14 6.30 -4.73
C ARG A 130 17.70 6.91 -3.46
N GLN A 131 17.61 8.24 -3.35
CA GLN A 131 18.05 9.00 -2.19
C GLN A 131 16.86 9.74 -1.55
N PRO A 132 16.87 9.94 -0.21
CA PRO A 132 15.89 10.81 0.44
C PRO A 132 15.82 12.18 -0.23
N GLY A 133 14.60 12.63 -0.53
CA GLY A 133 14.35 13.88 -1.25
C GLY A 133 14.16 13.71 -2.76
N ASP A 134 14.45 12.54 -3.32
CA ASP A 134 14.15 12.27 -4.73
C ASP A 134 12.65 12.32 -5.02
N VAL A 135 12.30 12.93 -6.14
CA VAL A 135 10.89 13.10 -6.57
C VAL A 135 10.72 12.65 -8.01
N SER A 136 9.61 12.01 -8.31
CA SER A 136 9.22 11.67 -9.68
C SER A 136 7.71 11.67 -9.85
N ILE A 137 7.28 11.97 -11.08
CA ILE A 137 5.90 11.73 -11.52
C ILE A 137 5.84 10.34 -12.16
N VAL A 138 4.96 9.49 -11.64
CA VAL A 138 4.67 8.17 -12.21
C VAL A 138 3.21 8.09 -12.65
N PHE A 139 2.95 7.39 -13.72
CA PHE A 139 1.62 7.20 -14.29
C PHE A 139 1.12 5.80 -13.98
N ASN A 140 -0.15 5.68 -13.60
CA ASN A 140 -0.82 4.39 -13.46
C ASN A 140 -2.14 4.39 -14.22
N GLU A 141 -2.39 3.28 -14.90
CA GLU A 141 -3.66 2.97 -15.53
C GLU A 141 -4.06 1.55 -15.18
N SER A 142 -5.16 1.40 -14.47
CA SER A 142 -5.70 0.11 -14.02
C SER A 142 -7.22 0.11 -14.13
N ASP A 143 -7.84 -1.05 -13.94
CA ASP A 143 -9.30 -1.18 -13.93
C ASP A 143 -9.98 -0.36 -12.83
N SER A 144 -9.26 0.02 -11.78
CA SER A 144 -9.80 0.75 -10.64
C SER A 144 -9.67 2.26 -10.76
N TYR A 145 -8.64 2.76 -11.42
CA TYR A 145 -8.44 4.18 -11.70
C TYR A 145 -7.28 4.41 -12.69
N CYS A 146 -7.31 5.58 -13.33
CA CYS A 146 -6.22 6.11 -14.13
C CYS A 146 -5.75 7.42 -13.49
N GLY A 147 -4.45 7.68 -13.41
CA GLY A 147 -3.94 8.92 -12.81
C GLY A 147 -2.43 8.99 -12.70
N TYR A 148 -1.99 10.13 -12.19
CA TYR A 148 -0.58 10.45 -11.96
C TYR A 148 -0.30 10.56 -10.47
N HIS A 149 0.82 10.00 -10.05
CA HIS A 149 1.36 10.18 -8.71
C HIS A 149 2.64 11.02 -8.80
N LEU A 150 2.69 12.11 -8.05
CA LEU A 150 3.94 12.75 -7.70
C LEU A 150 4.43 12.07 -6.42
N VAL A 151 5.58 11.43 -6.47
CA VAL A 151 6.13 10.62 -5.37
C VAL A 151 7.40 11.27 -4.84
N TYR A 152 7.47 11.46 -3.54
CA TYR A 152 8.65 11.93 -2.80
C TYR A 152 9.19 10.78 -1.95
N PHE A 153 10.45 10.41 -2.16
CA PHE A 153 11.09 9.36 -1.39
C PHE A 153 11.58 9.90 -0.04
N VAL A 154 11.00 9.44 1.05
CA VAL A 154 11.37 9.84 2.42
C VAL A 154 12.62 9.09 2.87
N GLY A 155 12.69 7.78 2.64
CA GLY A 155 13.82 6.98 3.01
C GLY A 155 13.53 5.49 3.17
N GLN A 156 14.57 4.75 3.51
CA GLN A 156 14.45 3.34 3.84
C GLN A 156 14.11 3.16 5.33
N GLY A 157 13.26 2.17 5.61
CA GLY A 157 12.90 1.75 6.96
C GLY A 157 13.67 0.50 7.39
N GLU A 158 13.09 -0.24 8.32
CA GLU A 158 13.58 -1.54 8.78
C GLU A 158 13.44 -2.62 7.70
N ARG A 159 14.10 -3.76 7.89
CA ARG A 159 13.91 -4.89 6.97
C ARG A 159 12.47 -5.40 7.07
N TYR A 160 11.90 -5.77 5.93
CA TYR A 160 10.50 -6.20 5.89
C TYR A 160 10.26 -7.46 6.73
N CYS A 161 11.22 -8.41 6.77
CA CYS A 161 11.14 -9.57 7.65
C CYS A 161 11.09 -9.19 9.16
N ASP A 162 11.83 -8.15 9.58
CA ASP A 162 11.82 -7.68 10.97
C ASP A 162 10.49 -7.00 11.30
N TYR A 163 9.97 -6.17 10.38
CA TYR A 163 8.65 -5.56 10.49
C TYR A 163 7.54 -6.61 10.65
N LEU A 164 7.55 -7.67 9.82
CA LEU A 164 6.59 -8.76 9.91
C LEU A 164 6.68 -9.51 11.24
N ALA A 165 7.90 -9.76 11.72
CA ALA A 165 8.12 -10.42 13.00
C ALA A 165 7.62 -9.57 14.18
N ASP A 166 7.89 -8.26 14.17
CA ASP A 166 7.40 -7.33 15.20
C ASP A 166 5.86 -7.27 15.20
N GLN A 167 5.24 -7.17 14.03
CA GLN A 167 3.78 -7.19 13.91
C GLN A 167 3.17 -8.49 14.46
N ALA A 168 3.76 -9.65 14.13
CA ALA A 168 3.28 -10.94 14.64
C ALA A 168 3.42 -11.05 16.15
N LEU A 169 4.53 -10.60 16.73
CA LEU A 169 4.76 -10.59 18.17
C LEU A 169 3.78 -9.66 18.89
N ARG A 170 3.57 -8.44 18.39
CA ARG A 170 2.60 -7.49 18.95
C ARG A 170 1.18 -8.03 18.92
N SER A 171 0.78 -8.70 17.82
CA SER A 171 -0.54 -9.32 17.72
C SER A 171 -0.71 -10.44 18.71
N ALA A 172 0.29 -11.32 18.85
CA ALA A 172 0.25 -12.41 19.83
C ALA A 172 0.23 -11.91 21.28
N ASP A 173 1.00 -10.87 21.61
CA ASP A 173 1.00 -10.26 22.92
C ASP A 173 -0.33 -9.56 23.23
N PHE A 174 -0.94 -8.91 22.25
CA PHE A 174 -2.26 -8.29 22.37
C PHE A 174 -3.35 -9.34 22.60
N GLU A 175 -3.39 -10.41 21.82
CA GLU A 175 -4.33 -11.53 21.98
C GLU A 175 -4.20 -12.16 23.37
N LYS A 176 -2.96 -12.36 23.83
CA LYS A 176 -2.70 -12.88 25.16
C LYS A 176 -3.19 -11.91 26.25
N TRP A 177 -2.90 -10.62 26.11
CA TRP A 177 -3.38 -9.61 27.05
C TRP A 177 -4.91 -9.56 27.06
N GLU A 178 -5.56 -9.53 25.90
CA GLU A 178 -7.02 -9.51 25.78
C GLU A 178 -7.65 -10.74 26.44
N SER A 179 -7.11 -11.93 26.20
CA SER A 179 -7.62 -13.17 26.81
C SER A 179 -7.55 -13.17 28.33
N THR A 180 -6.52 -12.53 28.91
CA THR A 180 -6.35 -12.45 30.38
C THR A 180 -7.06 -11.26 31.00
N PHE A 181 -7.25 -10.18 30.25
CA PHE A 181 -7.86 -8.94 30.77
C PHE A 181 -9.32 -9.12 31.18
N PHE A 182 -10.06 -9.97 30.48
CA PHE A 182 -11.47 -10.22 30.75
C PHE A 182 -11.71 -11.43 31.66
N ASP A 183 -10.70 -12.22 32.01
CA ASP A 183 -10.85 -13.40 32.90
C ASP A 183 -11.43 -13.08 34.25
N ASP A 184 -11.11 -11.90 34.82
CA ASP A 184 -11.59 -11.43 36.11
C ASP A 184 -12.89 -10.58 36.03
N TRP A 185 -13.44 -10.38 34.83
CA TRP A 185 -14.63 -9.57 34.64
C TRP A 185 -15.90 -10.43 34.72
N SER A 186 -16.71 -10.23 35.75
CA SER A 186 -18.06 -10.79 35.83
C SER A 186 -19.09 -9.71 35.48
N ALA A 187 -19.89 -9.94 34.46
CA ALA A 187 -21.05 -9.09 34.18
C ALA A 187 -22.13 -9.33 35.24
N THR A 188 -22.49 -8.31 36.02
CA THR A 188 -23.63 -8.37 36.92
C THR A 188 -24.84 -7.77 36.20
N GLU A 189 -25.85 -8.58 35.95
CA GLU A 189 -27.13 -8.08 35.39
C GLU A 189 -27.78 -7.15 36.44
N LEU A 190 -27.96 -5.89 36.06
CA LEU A 190 -28.72 -4.94 36.84
C LEU A 190 -30.23 -5.14 36.55
N ASN A 191 -31.08 -4.94 37.55
CA ASN A 191 -32.52 -5.12 37.45
C ASN A 191 -33.20 -4.36 36.26
N GLY A 192 -32.57 -3.37 35.68
CA GLY A 192 -33.03 -2.65 34.51
C GLY A 192 -32.74 -3.31 33.15
N MET A 193 -31.77 -4.25 33.09
CA MET A 193 -31.33 -4.84 31.79
C MET A 193 -32.41 -5.73 31.15
N LYS A 194 -33.34 -6.26 31.94
CA LYS A 194 -34.47 -7.07 31.43
C LYS A 194 -35.48 -6.27 30.57
N TYR A 195 -35.33 -4.93 30.52
CA TYR A 195 -36.20 -4.07 29.71
C TYR A 195 -35.48 -3.51 28.46
N VAL A 196 -34.22 -3.93 28.20
CA VAL A 196 -33.47 -3.59 27.02
C VAL A 196 -33.54 -4.77 26.07
N GLY A 197 -34.49 -4.73 25.13
CA GLY A 197 -34.70 -5.71 24.07
C GLY A 197 -34.50 -5.08 22.70
#